data_22eb465d6b9a41c21cd3f1fca74c303d
#
_entry.id   22eb465d6b9a41c21cd3f1fca74c303d
#
_cell.length_a   1.000
_cell.length_b   1.000
_cell.length_c   1.000
_cell.angle_alpha   90.00
_cell.angle_beta   90.00
_cell.angle_gamma   90.00
#
_symmetry.space_group_name_H-M   'P 1'
#
loop_
_entity.id
_entity.type
_entity.pdbx_description
1 polymer ?
#
loop_
_entity_poly.entity_id
_entity_poly.type
_entity_poly.pdbx_seq_one_letter_code
_entity_poly.pdbx_strand_id
1 'polypeptide(L)'
;MKKFCFTVDDNIRFLRELTEDQPESIFEHPYLALYRRLHEKYGLCVQLNLFYECEGFDLSRMTDRYREEWRENADWLKLSFHSRLENVKPYESSGYDEVFADCDAVHREILRFAGEESLAKTTTIHYCLATHEGLKALRDCGVRGLLGLYGSRKAPRTSYQTSTLCAGLLRRGDILHDGDIAYAAIDVILNLFSKEQILEELAPLSDRPEVKIMIHEQYFYPDYHAYQPDFAEKLEATFDWLCEKGFESTFYQNVI
;
A
#
# COMPACT_ATOMS: atom_id res chain seq x y z
N MET A 1 10.18 20.17 -5.28
CA MET A 1 10.30 19.43 -4.02
C MET A 1 10.29 17.96 -4.35
N LYS A 2 11.15 17.19 -3.70
CA LYS A 2 11.17 15.73 -3.85
C LYS A 2 10.01 15.13 -3.08
N LYS A 3 9.40 14.05 -3.58
CA LYS A 3 8.26 13.41 -2.94
C LYS A 3 8.54 11.94 -2.63
N PHE A 4 7.96 11.43 -1.55
CA PHE A 4 7.89 10.00 -1.35
C PHE A 4 6.45 9.55 -1.07
N CYS A 5 6.12 8.36 -1.55
CA CYS A 5 4.85 7.70 -1.29
C CYS A 5 5.12 6.47 -0.41
N PHE A 6 4.28 6.26 0.59
CA PHE A 6 4.39 5.12 1.48
C PHE A 6 3.11 4.31 1.50
N THR A 7 3.23 3.01 1.23
CA THR A 7 2.11 2.06 1.27
C THR A 7 2.41 0.90 2.20
N VAL A 8 1.37 0.37 2.80
CA VAL A 8 1.43 -0.87 3.56
C VAL A 8 0.49 -1.87 2.92
N ASP A 9 1.00 -3.04 2.57
CA ASP A 9 0.24 -4.09 1.94
C ASP A 9 -0.23 -5.14 2.96
N ASP A 10 -1.12 -6.03 2.53
CA ASP A 10 -1.63 -7.18 3.29
C ASP A 10 -2.45 -6.82 4.54
N ASN A 11 -3.05 -5.62 4.57
CA ASN A 11 -3.77 -5.15 5.76
C ASN A 11 -5.14 -5.80 5.92
N ILE A 12 -5.39 -6.33 7.11
CA ILE A 12 -6.70 -6.80 7.57
C ILE A 12 -6.74 -7.06 9.09
N ARG A 13 -5.59 -7.38 9.71
CA ARG A 13 -5.54 -7.83 11.10
C ARG A 13 -5.96 -6.71 12.05
N PHE A 14 -5.45 -5.50 11.86
CA PHE A 14 -5.84 -4.36 12.69
C PHE A 14 -7.34 -4.06 12.61
N LEU A 15 -7.99 -4.28 11.44
CA LEU A 15 -9.44 -4.07 11.28
C LEU A 15 -10.25 -5.12 12.06
N ARG A 16 -9.78 -6.38 12.07
CA ARG A 16 -10.36 -7.43 12.92
C ARG A 16 -10.26 -7.03 14.39
N GLU A 17 -9.08 -6.65 14.85
CA GLU A 17 -8.83 -6.28 16.25
C GLU A 17 -9.65 -5.05 16.66
N LEU A 18 -9.76 -4.01 15.82
CA LEU A 18 -10.65 -2.87 16.05
C LEU A 18 -12.13 -3.30 16.17
N THR A 19 -12.54 -4.30 15.39
CA THR A 19 -13.92 -4.82 15.43
C THR A 19 -14.21 -5.63 16.70
N GLU A 20 -13.23 -6.41 17.15
CA GLU A 20 -13.34 -7.28 18.33
C GLU A 20 -13.20 -6.48 19.63
N ASP A 21 -12.21 -5.62 19.73
CA ASP A 21 -11.87 -4.88 20.95
C ASP A 21 -12.67 -3.58 21.13
N GLN A 22 -13.15 -2.98 20.06
CA GLN A 22 -13.93 -1.74 20.04
C GLN A 22 -13.41 -0.62 20.94
N PRO A 23 -12.12 -0.21 20.80
CA PRO A 23 -11.55 0.90 21.58
C PRO A 23 -12.34 2.21 21.35
N GLU A 24 -12.08 3.25 22.16
CA GLU A 24 -12.75 4.55 21.96
C GLU A 24 -12.29 5.26 20.69
N SER A 25 -11.01 5.10 20.31
CA SER A 25 -10.39 5.65 19.10
C SER A 25 -9.67 4.55 18.32
N ILE A 26 -9.64 4.65 16.97
CA ILE A 26 -8.83 3.76 16.13
C ILE A 26 -7.33 3.87 16.48
N PHE A 27 -6.90 5.01 17.00
CA PHE A 27 -5.51 5.26 17.38
C PHE A 27 -5.11 4.72 18.76
N GLU A 28 -6.03 4.10 19.50
CA GLU A 28 -5.67 3.26 20.66
C GLU A 28 -5.11 1.91 20.22
N HIS A 29 -5.38 1.50 18.96
CA HIS A 29 -4.77 0.32 18.38
C HIS A 29 -3.28 0.56 18.10
N PRO A 30 -2.35 -0.27 18.62
CA PRO A 30 -0.90 -0.02 18.54
C PRO A 30 -0.35 0.21 17.12
N TYR A 31 -0.89 -0.50 16.15
CA TYR A 31 -0.52 -0.37 14.74
C TYR A 31 -0.87 1.02 14.17
N LEU A 32 -2.09 1.49 14.40
CA LEU A 32 -2.52 2.82 13.94
C LEU A 32 -1.91 3.95 14.77
N ALA A 33 -1.69 3.73 16.07
CA ALA A 33 -0.94 4.66 16.93
C ALA A 33 0.48 4.91 16.42
N LEU A 34 1.16 3.87 15.89
CA LEU A 34 2.47 4.00 15.26
C LEU A 34 2.41 4.96 14.06
N TYR A 35 1.45 4.78 13.15
CA TYR A 35 1.34 5.65 11.97
C TYR A 35 0.92 7.07 12.32
N ARG A 36 0.07 7.27 13.32
CA ARG A 36 -0.26 8.60 13.82
C ARG A 36 0.98 9.33 14.34
N ARG A 37 1.80 8.66 15.17
CA ARG A 37 3.07 9.23 15.67
C ARG A 37 4.03 9.58 14.53
N LEU A 38 4.12 8.73 13.51
CA LEU A 38 4.97 8.99 12.33
C LEU A 38 4.40 10.14 11.48
N HIS A 39 3.08 10.26 11.36
CA HIS A 39 2.45 11.42 10.73
C HIS A 39 2.78 12.71 11.49
N GLU A 40 2.60 12.74 12.80
CA GLU A 40 2.90 13.89 13.64
C GLU A 40 4.38 14.31 13.57
N LYS A 41 5.30 13.35 13.44
CA LYS A 41 6.75 13.62 13.39
C LYS A 41 7.24 14.03 12.01
N TYR A 42 6.73 13.41 10.94
CA TYR A 42 7.29 13.49 9.58
C TYR A 42 6.30 14.06 8.55
N GLY A 43 5.06 14.36 8.92
CA GLY A 43 4.00 14.67 7.96
C GLY A 43 3.67 13.47 7.07
N LEU A 44 3.84 12.24 7.57
CA LEU A 44 3.65 11.02 6.79
C LEU A 44 2.22 10.90 6.26
N CYS A 45 2.07 10.69 4.95
CA CYS A 45 0.87 10.15 4.33
C CYS A 45 1.04 8.65 4.18
N VAL A 46 0.10 7.85 4.71
CA VAL A 46 0.13 6.39 4.63
C VAL A 46 -1.11 5.85 3.93
N GLN A 47 -0.91 4.91 3.01
CA GLN A 47 -1.97 4.18 2.36
C GLN A 47 -1.90 2.71 2.77
N LEU A 48 -3.00 2.18 3.31
CA LEU A 48 -3.16 0.80 3.74
C LEU A 48 -3.95 0.03 2.67
N ASN A 49 -3.32 -0.95 2.03
CA ASN A 49 -3.93 -1.77 0.99
C ASN A 49 -4.52 -3.04 1.63
N LEU A 50 -5.84 -3.25 1.48
CA LEU A 50 -6.63 -4.17 2.27
C LEU A 50 -6.91 -5.50 1.55
N PHE A 51 -6.81 -6.61 2.27
CA PHE A 51 -7.54 -7.82 1.93
C PHE A 51 -9.03 -7.67 2.26
N TYR A 52 -9.87 -8.39 1.53
CA TYR A 52 -11.29 -8.51 1.88
C TYR A 52 -11.50 -9.47 3.04
N GLU A 53 -10.80 -10.60 3.05
CA GLU A 53 -10.99 -11.66 4.05
C GLU A 53 -9.67 -12.35 4.41
N CYS A 54 -9.51 -12.68 5.70
CA CYS A 54 -8.38 -13.43 6.23
C CYS A 54 -8.78 -14.10 7.56
N GLU A 55 -8.40 -15.37 7.73
CA GLU A 55 -8.52 -16.11 9.01
C GLU A 55 -9.91 -16.03 9.67
N GLY A 56 -10.99 -16.12 8.87
CA GLY A 56 -12.37 -16.12 9.36
C GLY A 56 -12.94 -14.74 9.70
N PHE A 57 -12.22 -13.67 9.44
CA PHE A 57 -12.72 -12.30 9.44
C PHE A 57 -12.84 -11.79 8.00
N ASP A 58 -13.90 -11.04 7.71
CA ASP A 58 -14.05 -10.30 6.45
C ASP A 58 -14.50 -8.85 6.71
N LEU A 59 -14.26 -7.97 5.72
CA LEU A 59 -14.52 -6.54 5.86
C LEU A 59 -15.98 -6.17 6.10
N SER A 60 -16.95 -7.06 5.74
CA SER A 60 -18.37 -6.78 6.00
C SER A 60 -18.69 -6.72 7.51
N ARG A 61 -17.83 -7.34 8.33
CA ARG A 61 -17.93 -7.35 9.78
C ARG A 61 -17.30 -6.13 10.45
N MET A 62 -16.48 -5.35 9.70
CA MET A 62 -15.86 -4.13 10.25
C MET A 62 -16.96 -3.17 10.74
N THR A 63 -16.81 -2.68 11.98
CA THR A 63 -17.72 -1.68 12.54
C THR A 63 -17.63 -0.35 11.81
N ASP A 64 -18.73 0.36 11.67
CA ASP A 64 -18.79 1.74 11.15
C ASP A 64 -18.72 2.81 12.26
N ARG A 65 -18.51 2.39 13.52
CA ARG A 65 -18.41 3.27 14.69
C ARG A 65 -17.38 4.39 14.52
N TYR A 66 -16.28 4.10 13.80
CA TYR A 66 -15.14 5.00 13.65
C TYR A 66 -15.18 5.79 12.34
N ARG A 67 -16.30 5.81 11.62
CA ARG A 67 -16.41 6.40 10.29
C ARG A 67 -15.98 7.87 10.25
N GLU A 68 -16.39 8.65 11.23
CA GLU A 68 -16.00 10.07 11.30
C GLU A 68 -14.50 10.21 11.56
N GLU A 69 -13.92 9.38 12.43
CA GLU A 69 -12.49 9.43 12.73
C GLU A 69 -11.63 9.05 11.51
N TRP A 70 -12.06 8.07 10.69
CA TRP A 70 -11.43 7.78 9.40
C TRP A 70 -11.49 8.99 8.46
N ARG A 71 -12.64 9.64 8.36
CA ARG A 71 -12.84 10.80 7.49
C ARG A 71 -12.00 11.99 7.92
N GLU A 72 -11.95 12.29 9.20
CA GLU A 72 -11.16 13.38 9.77
C GLU A 72 -9.65 13.22 9.54
N ASN A 73 -9.17 12.00 9.34
CA ASN A 73 -7.77 11.68 9.10
C ASN A 73 -7.46 11.32 7.63
N ALA A 74 -8.41 11.46 6.73
CA ALA A 74 -8.28 11.05 5.32
C ALA A 74 -7.29 11.90 4.49
N ASP A 75 -6.81 12.99 5.01
CA ASP A 75 -5.76 13.82 4.41
C ASP A 75 -4.37 13.18 4.50
N TRP A 76 -4.16 12.26 5.46
CA TRP A 76 -2.90 11.55 5.65
C TRP A 76 -3.02 10.03 5.76
N LEU A 77 -4.21 9.48 6.00
CA LEU A 77 -4.48 8.05 6.15
C LEU A 77 -5.54 7.60 5.16
N LYS A 78 -5.16 6.73 4.22
CA LYS A 78 -6.09 6.20 3.21
C LYS A 78 -6.07 4.69 3.16
N LEU A 79 -7.19 4.14 2.69
CA LEU A 79 -7.44 2.72 2.51
C LEU A 79 -7.61 2.41 1.03
N SER A 80 -7.20 1.23 0.58
CA SER A 80 -7.36 0.81 -0.81
C SER A 80 -7.52 -0.71 -0.93
N PHE A 81 -7.92 -1.16 -2.12
CA PHE A 81 -7.97 -2.56 -2.47
C PHE A 81 -6.57 -3.16 -2.60
N HIS A 82 -6.36 -4.38 -2.08
CA HIS A 82 -5.15 -5.17 -2.31
C HIS A 82 -5.47 -6.51 -2.99
N SER A 83 -6.32 -7.29 -2.38
CA SER A 83 -6.81 -8.58 -2.88
C SER A 83 -8.08 -9.00 -2.12
N ARG A 84 -8.75 -10.04 -2.62
CA ARG A 84 -9.80 -10.70 -1.86
C ARG A 84 -9.22 -11.53 -0.70
N LEU A 85 -8.21 -12.35 -0.99
CA LEU A 85 -7.65 -13.34 -0.08
C LEU A 85 -6.14 -13.22 0.03
N GLU A 86 -5.63 -13.54 1.22
CA GLU A 86 -4.21 -13.81 1.45
C GLU A 86 -3.79 -15.15 0.82
N ASN A 87 -2.48 -15.32 0.55
CA ASN A 87 -1.86 -16.56 0.08
C ASN A 87 -2.40 -17.16 -1.22
N VAL A 88 -3.12 -16.37 -2.00
CA VAL A 88 -3.64 -16.75 -3.32
C VAL A 88 -3.06 -15.79 -4.36
N LYS A 89 -2.75 -16.29 -5.56
CA LYS A 89 -2.36 -15.47 -6.72
C LYS A 89 -3.56 -15.30 -7.67
N PRO A 90 -4.67 -14.69 -7.24
CA PRO A 90 -5.92 -14.75 -7.95
C PRO A 90 -5.85 -14.04 -9.29
N TYR A 91 -5.08 -12.95 -9.37
CA TYR A 91 -5.18 -12.04 -10.51
C TYR A 91 -4.16 -12.33 -11.63
N GLU A 92 -3.28 -13.32 -11.46
CA GLU A 92 -2.36 -13.78 -12.49
C GLU A 92 -3.10 -14.35 -13.73
N SER A 93 -4.29 -14.93 -13.49
CA SER A 93 -5.13 -15.54 -14.53
C SER A 93 -6.60 -15.14 -14.46
N SER A 94 -6.98 -14.23 -13.57
CA SER A 94 -8.35 -13.79 -13.35
C SER A 94 -8.87 -12.92 -14.48
N GLY A 95 -10.12 -13.13 -14.84
CA GLY A 95 -10.85 -12.31 -15.82
C GLY A 95 -11.40 -11.01 -15.21
N TYR A 96 -12.09 -10.24 -16.08
CA TYR A 96 -12.69 -8.96 -15.70
C TYR A 96 -13.67 -9.08 -14.51
N ASP A 97 -14.65 -10.00 -14.63
CA ASP A 97 -15.75 -10.08 -13.65
C ASP A 97 -15.26 -10.41 -12.24
N GLU A 98 -14.26 -11.28 -12.12
CA GLU A 98 -13.68 -11.68 -10.84
C GLU A 98 -12.94 -10.50 -10.18
N VAL A 99 -12.04 -9.85 -10.91
CA VAL A 99 -11.28 -8.71 -10.39
C VAL A 99 -12.19 -7.53 -10.07
N PHE A 100 -13.21 -7.27 -10.90
CA PHE A 100 -14.20 -6.23 -10.65
C PHE A 100 -14.98 -6.50 -9.36
N ALA A 101 -15.50 -7.74 -9.20
CA ALA A 101 -16.30 -8.11 -8.02
C ALA A 101 -15.48 -8.00 -6.73
N ASP A 102 -14.21 -8.42 -6.75
CA ASP A 102 -13.33 -8.37 -5.57
C ASP A 102 -12.94 -6.93 -5.21
N CYS A 103 -12.58 -6.12 -6.20
CA CYS A 103 -12.23 -4.72 -5.99
C CYS A 103 -13.46 -3.91 -5.51
N ASP A 104 -14.61 -4.09 -6.15
CA ASP A 104 -15.87 -3.44 -5.77
C ASP A 104 -16.30 -3.84 -4.35
N ALA A 105 -16.12 -5.11 -3.95
CA ALA A 105 -16.44 -5.56 -2.61
C ALA A 105 -15.60 -4.82 -1.54
N VAL A 106 -14.28 -4.71 -1.72
CA VAL A 106 -13.42 -3.96 -0.80
C VAL A 106 -13.78 -2.48 -0.79
N HIS A 107 -13.99 -1.86 -1.95
CA HIS A 107 -14.35 -0.44 -2.05
C HIS A 107 -15.67 -0.14 -1.35
N ARG A 108 -16.71 -0.98 -1.54
CA ARG A 108 -18.00 -0.81 -0.85
C ARG A 108 -17.85 -0.87 0.67
N GLU A 109 -17.01 -1.77 1.17
CA GLU A 109 -16.78 -1.85 2.62
C GLU A 109 -16.02 -0.62 3.14
N ILE A 110 -14.98 -0.15 2.45
CA ILE A 110 -14.28 1.09 2.82
C ILE A 110 -15.26 2.27 2.83
N LEU A 111 -16.11 2.40 1.80
CA LEU A 111 -17.14 3.45 1.75
C LEU A 111 -18.14 3.36 2.92
N ARG A 112 -18.47 2.14 3.36
CA ARG A 112 -19.38 1.90 4.48
C ARG A 112 -18.75 2.30 5.80
N PHE A 113 -17.55 1.77 6.14
CA PHE A 113 -16.99 1.95 7.48
C PHE A 113 -16.05 3.15 7.63
N ALA A 114 -15.47 3.67 6.53
CA ALA A 114 -14.48 4.75 6.57
C ALA A 114 -14.88 6.02 5.77
N GLY A 115 -15.78 5.90 4.80
CA GLY A 115 -16.20 7.03 3.95
C GLY A 115 -15.41 7.19 2.66
N GLU A 116 -15.93 8.01 1.73
CA GLU A 116 -15.35 8.23 0.41
C GLU A 116 -13.97 8.91 0.50
N GLU A 117 -13.82 9.82 1.45
CA GLU A 117 -12.59 10.58 1.67
C GLU A 117 -11.40 9.66 2.00
N SER A 118 -11.66 8.52 2.65
CA SER A 118 -10.65 7.55 3.05
C SER A 118 -10.24 6.59 1.92
N LEU A 119 -11.02 6.51 0.82
CA LEU A 119 -10.72 5.62 -0.30
C LEU A 119 -9.63 6.23 -1.19
N ALA A 120 -8.50 5.51 -1.33
CA ALA A 120 -7.45 5.88 -2.27
C ALA A 120 -7.79 5.44 -3.71
N LYS A 121 -7.33 6.22 -4.69
CA LYS A 121 -7.44 5.91 -6.12
C LYS A 121 -6.26 5.12 -6.68
N THR A 122 -5.33 4.73 -5.84
CA THR A 122 -4.12 4.00 -6.22
C THR A 122 -3.99 2.76 -5.35
N THR A 123 -3.29 1.73 -5.85
CA THR A 123 -3.07 0.52 -5.06
C THR A 123 -1.83 -0.26 -5.52
N THR A 124 -1.48 -1.28 -4.74
CA THR A 124 -0.63 -2.42 -5.11
C THR A 124 -1.51 -3.67 -5.07
N ILE A 125 -1.65 -4.37 -6.19
CA ILE A 125 -2.36 -5.64 -6.22
C ILE A 125 -1.46 -6.74 -5.64
N HIS A 126 -2.03 -7.63 -4.87
CA HIS A 126 -1.32 -8.74 -4.25
C HIS A 126 -0.46 -9.51 -5.27
N TYR A 127 0.81 -9.75 -4.92
CA TYR A 127 1.86 -10.20 -5.83
C TYR A 127 2.17 -9.27 -7.01
N CYS A 128 1.55 -8.10 -7.13
CA CYS A 128 1.67 -7.18 -8.28
C CYS A 128 1.32 -7.83 -9.61
N LEU A 129 0.32 -8.71 -9.64
CA LEU A 129 -0.10 -9.47 -10.81
C LEU A 129 -1.54 -9.15 -11.18
N ALA A 130 -1.79 -8.89 -12.46
CA ALA A 130 -3.12 -8.80 -13.05
C ALA A 130 -3.06 -9.09 -14.55
N THR A 131 -4.13 -9.67 -15.08
CA THR A 131 -4.33 -9.80 -16.53
C THR A 131 -4.74 -8.46 -17.14
N HIS A 132 -4.71 -8.32 -18.47
CA HIS A 132 -5.26 -7.12 -19.14
C HIS A 132 -6.74 -6.89 -18.83
N GLU A 133 -7.53 -7.98 -18.73
CA GLU A 133 -8.94 -7.87 -18.35
C GLU A 133 -9.10 -7.43 -16.88
N GLY A 134 -8.24 -7.94 -15.99
CA GLY A 134 -8.17 -7.47 -14.60
C GLY A 134 -7.80 -5.98 -14.48
N LEU A 135 -6.87 -5.49 -15.31
CA LEU A 135 -6.52 -4.07 -15.35
C LEU A 135 -7.69 -3.18 -15.79
N LYS A 136 -8.49 -3.64 -16.77
CA LYS A 136 -9.74 -2.94 -17.14
C LYS A 136 -10.74 -2.89 -15.98
N ALA A 137 -10.91 -4.02 -15.28
CA ALA A 137 -11.78 -4.09 -14.11
C ALA A 137 -11.37 -3.10 -13.02
N LEU A 138 -10.07 -3.04 -12.68
CA LEU A 138 -9.53 -2.09 -11.70
C LEU A 138 -9.81 -0.64 -12.12
N ARG A 139 -9.59 -0.30 -13.39
CA ARG A 139 -9.88 1.03 -13.93
C ARG A 139 -11.36 1.38 -13.77
N ASP A 140 -12.25 0.44 -14.09
CA ASP A 140 -13.70 0.64 -14.03
C ASP A 140 -14.21 0.71 -12.58
N CYS A 141 -13.47 0.10 -11.60
CA CYS A 141 -13.65 0.32 -10.17
C CYS A 141 -13.08 1.67 -9.66
N GLY A 142 -12.48 2.49 -10.53
CA GLY A 142 -11.96 3.81 -10.14
C GLY A 142 -10.48 3.85 -9.76
N VAL A 143 -9.73 2.75 -9.89
CA VAL A 143 -8.27 2.74 -9.71
C VAL A 143 -7.62 3.55 -10.83
N ARG A 144 -6.67 4.42 -10.46
CA ARG A 144 -5.96 5.33 -11.38
C ARG A 144 -4.44 5.16 -11.31
N GLY A 145 -3.93 4.45 -10.33
CA GLY A 145 -2.50 4.18 -10.23
C GLY A 145 -2.19 2.82 -9.62
N LEU A 146 -1.19 2.15 -10.17
CA LEU A 146 -0.71 0.84 -9.76
C LEU A 146 0.79 0.89 -9.46
N LEU A 147 1.14 0.50 -8.24
CA LEU A 147 2.51 0.26 -7.84
C LEU A 147 2.88 -1.21 -8.09
N GLY A 148 4.06 -1.45 -8.63
CA GLY A 148 4.47 -2.79 -9.02
C GLY A 148 5.96 -3.08 -8.85
N LEU A 149 6.33 -4.35 -9.04
CA LEU A 149 7.69 -4.84 -8.97
C LEU A 149 8.23 -5.14 -10.36
N TYR A 150 9.36 -4.55 -10.70
CA TYR A 150 9.93 -4.63 -12.05
C TYR A 150 11.38 -5.15 -12.03
N GLY A 151 11.76 -5.91 -11.06
CA GLY A 151 12.95 -6.72 -10.89
C GLY A 151 14.28 -6.21 -11.49
N SER A 152 15.38 -6.85 -11.11
CA SER A 152 16.70 -6.61 -11.68
C SER A 152 16.92 -7.43 -12.96
N ARG A 153 18.04 -7.15 -13.70
CA ARG A 153 18.46 -8.00 -14.83
C ARG A 153 18.69 -9.46 -14.43
N LYS A 154 19.07 -9.73 -13.16
CA LYS A 154 19.35 -11.08 -12.64
C LYS A 154 18.08 -11.83 -12.24
N ALA A 155 17.01 -11.10 -11.87
CA ALA A 155 15.73 -11.66 -11.50
C ALA A 155 14.62 -10.78 -12.15
N PRO A 156 14.41 -10.90 -13.47
CA PRO A 156 13.44 -10.11 -14.18
C PRO A 156 12.04 -10.48 -13.66
N ARG A 157 11.35 -9.48 -13.14
CA ARG A 157 9.94 -9.55 -12.76
C ARG A 157 9.23 -8.39 -13.43
N THR A 158 8.13 -8.67 -14.07
CA THR A 158 7.30 -7.67 -14.73
C THR A 158 5.89 -7.74 -14.20
N SER A 159 5.54 -6.78 -13.34
CA SER A 159 4.18 -6.63 -12.86
C SER A 159 3.23 -6.24 -13.98
N TYR A 160 1.96 -6.60 -13.83
CA TYR A 160 0.85 -6.14 -14.67
C TYR A 160 1.06 -6.41 -16.18
N GLN A 161 1.71 -7.53 -16.54
CA GLN A 161 2.02 -7.88 -17.93
C GLN A 161 2.79 -6.79 -18.72
N THR A 162 3.52 -5.95 -18.00
CA THR A 162 4.32 -4.87 -18.57
C THR A 162 5.47 -5.43 -19.43
N SER A 163 5.75 -4.81 -20.57
CA SER A 163 6.87 -5.21 -21.42
C SER A 163 8.22 -5.00 -20.73
N THR A 164 9.25 -5.74 -21.16
CA THR A 164 10.61 -5.60 -20.63
C THR A 164 11.17 -4.18 -20.81
N LEU A 165 10.82 -3.50 -21.90
CA LEU A 165 11.23 -2.11 -22.15
C LEU A 165 10.60 -1.17 -21.13
N CYS A 166 9.27 -1.24 -20.94
CA CYS A 166 8.53 -0.46 -19.95
C CYS A 166 9.01 -0.74 -18.53
N ALA A 167 9.27 -2.02 -18.18
CA ALA A 167 9.86 -2.38 -16.90
C ALA A 167 11.23 -1.71 -16.66
N GLY A 168 12.02 -1.52 -17.71
CA GLY A 168 13.28 -0.79 -17.65
C GLY A 168 13.13 0.70 -17.35
N LEU A 169 12.08 1.34 -17.88
CA LEU A 169 11.74 2.75 -17.60
C LEU A 169 11.25 2.89 -16.15
N LEU A 170 10.29 2.06 -15.75
CA LEU A 170 9.73 2.06 -14.40
C LEU A 170 10.80 1.89 -13.32
N ARG A 171 11.78 0.98 -13.51
CA ARG A 171 12.92 0.83 -12.57
C ARG A 171 13.78 2.08 -12.42
N ARG A 172 13.83 2.93 -13.42
CA ARG A 172 14.56 4.22 -13.35
C ARG A 172 13.76 5.32 -12.63
N GLY A 173 12.51 5.03 -12.27
CA GLY A 173 11.63 5.96 -11.58
C GLY A 173 10.65 6.69 -12.48
N ASP A 174 10.58 6.32 -13.79
CA ASP A 174 9.58 6.89 -14.69
C ASP A 174 8.18 6.43 -14.27
N ILE A 175 7.18 7.29 -14.46
CA ILE A 175 5.76 6.94 -14.37
C ILE A 175 5.26 6.72 -15.80
N LEU A 176 4.64 5.58 -16.05
CA LEU A 176 4.07 5.25 -17.36
C LEU A 176 2.55 5.26 -17.29
N HIS A 177 1.92 5.81 -18.32
CA HIS A 177 0.46 5.85 -18.43
C HIS A 177 -0.03 4.90 -19.52
N ASP A 178 -1.08 4.14 -19.22
CA ASP A 178 -1.86 3.37 -20.17
C ASP A 178 -3.34 3.70 -19.96
N GLY A 179 -3.89 4.54 -20.86
CA GLY A 179 -5.19 5.16 -20.66
C GLY A 179 -5.24 5.96 -19.35
N ASP A 180 -6.18 5.61 -18.49
CA ASP A 180 -6.42 6.29 -17.21
C ASP A 180 -5.63 5.69 -16.04
N ILE A 181 -4.75 4.71 -16.28
CA ILE A 181 -3.94 4.10 -15.23
C ILE A 181 -2.48 4.52 -15.36
N ALA A 182 -1.91 5.00 -14.26
CA ALA A 182 -0.50 5.27 -14.12
C ALA A 182 0.21 4.11 -13.42
N TYR A 183 1.38 3.71 -13.90
CA TYR A 183 2.22 2.66 -13.34
C TYR A 183 3.52 3.23 -12.82
N ALA A 184 3.95 2.80 -11.62
CA ALA A 184 5.26 3.11 -11.09
C ALA A 184 5.87 1.90 -10.37
N ALA A 185 7.20 1.90 -10.25
CA ALA A 185 7.91 0.89 -9.47
C ALA A 185 7.84 1.19 -7.97
N ILE A 186 7.70 0.14 -7.16
CA ILE A 186 8.09 0.16 -5.76
C ILE A 186 9.61 0.14 -5.72
N ASP A 187 10.22 1.13 -5.07
CA ASP A 187 11.66 1.28 -5.02
C ASP A 187 12.28 0.44 -3.89
N VAL A 188 11.67 0.45 -2.69
CA VAL A 188 12.15 -0.31 -1.53
C VAL A 188 11.00 -0.97 -0.78
N ILE A 189 11.17 -2.27 -0.48
CA ILE A 189 10.27 -3.04 0.39
C ILE A 189 10.99 -3.26 1.72
N LEU A 190 10.60 -2.53 2.75
CA LEU A 190 11.37 -2.41 4.00
C LEU A 190 11.52 -3.72 4.76
N ASN A 191 10.50 -4.59 4.76
CA ASN A 191 10.57 -5.86 5.48
C ASN A 191 11.52 -6.90 4.85
N LEU A 192 12.08 -6.63 3.66
CA LEU A 192 13.08 -7.51 3.02
C LEU A 192 14.52 -7.24 3.48
N PHE A 193 14.75 -6.15 4.23
CA PHE A 193 16.06 -5.64 4.57
C PHE A 193 16.23 -5.41 6.08
N SER A 194 17.47 -5.46 6.59
CA SER A 194 17.79 -4.87 7.88
C SER A 194 17.77 -3.33 7.81
N LYS A 195 17.76 -2.67 8.96
CA LYS A 195 17.79 -1.20 9.02
C LYS A 195 18.99 -0.59 8.27
N GLU A 196 20.17 -1.20 8.40
CA GLU A 196 21.38 -0.77 7.71
C GLU A 196 21.27 -0.95 6.19
N GLN A 197 20.77 -2.10 5.75
CA GLN A 197 20.53 -2.38 4.33
C GLN A 197 19.48 -1.45 3.70
N ILE A 198 18.45 -1.05 4.45
CA ILE A 198 17.46 -0.07 3.99
C ILE A 198 18.16 1.23 3.57
N LEU A 199 19.08 1.73 4.39
CA LEU A 199 19.82 2.96 4.07
C LEU A 199 20.73 2.80 2.85
N GLU A 200 21.32 1.61 2.65
CA GLU A 200 22.09 1.29 1.45
C GLU A 200 21.20 1.26 0.18
N GLU A 201 19.98 0.70 0.27
CA GLU A 201 19.00 0.68 -0.83
C GLU A 201 18.44 2.08 -1.14
N LEU A 202 18.27 2.93 -0.15
CA LEU A 202 17.80 4.31 -0.31
C LEU A 202 18.88 5.24 -0.91
N ALA A 203 20.15 5.04 -0.59
CA ALA A 203 21.24 5.94 -0.97
C ALA A 203 21.28 6.28 -2.48
N PRO A 204 21.12 5.32 -3.42
CA PRO A 204 21.08 5.60 -4.85
C PRO A 204 19.85 6.40 -5.31
N LEU A 205 18.83 6.52 -4.47
CA LEU A 205 17.57 7.19 -4.79
C LEU A 205 17.58 8.66 -4.37
N SER A 206 18.64 9.13 -3.72
CA SER A 206 18.72 10.48 -3.13
C SER A 206 18.42 11.62 -4.10
N ASP A 207 18.75 11.47 -5.38
CA ASP A 207 18.54 12.51 -6.40
C ASP A 207 17.27 12.33 -7.23
N ARG A 208 16.46 11.29 -6.94
CA ARG A 208 15.20 11.10 -7.64
C ARG A 208 14.18 12.16 -7.24
N PRO A 209 13.28 12.56 -8.16
CA PRO A 209 12.16 13.44 -7.83
C PRO A 209 11.13 12.75 -6.94
N GLU A 210 11.01 11.42 -7.07
CA GLU A 210 10.04 10.60 -6.35
C GLU A 210 10.62 9.26 -5.93
N VAL A 211 10.18 8.78 -4.75
CA VAL A 211 10.51 7.45 -4.21
C VAL A 211 9.24 6.78 -3.67
N LYS A 212 9.07 5.48 -3.94
CA LYS A 212 7.93 4.68 -3.50
C LYS A 212 8.42 3.59 -2.56
N ILE A 213 7.95 3.65 -1.32
CA ILE A 213 8.35 2.77 -0.22
C ILE A 213 7.16 1.91 0.18
N MET A 214 7.40 0.64 0.45
CA MET A 214 6.38 -0.30 0.89
C MET A 214 6.87 -1.14 2.07
N ILE A 215 5.93 -1.55 2.92
CA ILE A 215 6.09 -2.59 3.95
C ILE A 215 4.80 -3.43 3.99
N HIS A 216 4.79 -4.55 4.72
CA HIS A 216 3.58 -5.38 4.90
C HIS A 216 3.16 -5.41 6.36
N GLU A 217 1.85 -5.48 6.61
CA GLU A 217 1.25 -5.45 7.96
C GLU A 217 1.72 -6.59 8.85
N GLN A 218 1.76 -7.82 8.34
CA GLN A 218 1.99 -9.02 9.15
C GLN A 218 3.27 -8.96 9.97
N TYR A 219 4.31 -8.29 9.43
CA TYR A 219 5.63 -8.18 10.09
C TYR A 219 5.60 -7.36 11.38
N PHE A 220 4.50 -6.63 11.64
CA PHE A 220 4.27 -5.90 12.88
C PHE A 220 3.86 -6.82 14.05
N TYR A 221 3.25 -7.96 13.79
CA TYR A 221 2.62 -8.81 14.80
C TYR A 221 3.55 -9.90 15.34
N PRO A 222 3.68 -10.03 16.70
CA PRO A 222 4.60 -10.98 17.32
C PRO A 222 4.30 -12.46 17.05
N ASP A 223 3.06 -12.80 16.71
CA ASP A 223 2.62 -14.17 16.38
C ASP A 223 2.86 -14.55 14.91
N TYR A 224 3.26 -13.59 14.08
CA TYR A 224 3.62 -13.89 12.69
C TYR A 224 4.99 -14.58 12.63
N HIS A 225 5.09 -15.65 11.83
CA HIS A 225 6.31 -16.45 11.74
C HIS A 225 7.58 -15.68 11.33
N ALA A 226 7.42 -14.54 10.66
CA ALA A 226 8.49 -13.64 10.22
C ALA A 226 8.41 -12.27 10.89
N TYR A 227 7.87 -12.20 12.11
CA TYR A 227 7.79 -11.00 12.92
C TYR A 227 9.09 -10.22 12.98
N GLN A 228 9.00 -8.91 12.87
CA GLN A 228 10.16 -8.01 12.93
C GLN A 228 10.02 -7.06 14.13
N PRO A 229 10.71 -7.34 15.25
CA PRO A 229 10.63 -6.50 16.44
C PRO A 229 11.15 -5.08 16.22
N ASP A 230 11.96 -4.88 15.19
CA ASP A 230 12.50 -3.59 14.74
C ASP A 230 11.61 -2.86 13.68
N PHE A 231 10.34 -3.31 13.51
CA PHE A 231 9.42 -2.76 12.52
C PHE A 231 9.30 -1.22 12.61
N ALA A 232 9.06 -0.70 13.80
CA ALA A 232 8.93 0.74 14.02
C ALA A 232 10.26 1.48 13.76
N GLU A 233 11.38 0.91 14.20
CA GLU A 233 12.71 1.50 14.00
C GLU A 233 13.11 1.57 12.52
N LYS A 234 12.73 0.58 11.72
CA LYS A 234 12.93 0.60 10.26
C LYS A 234 12.18 1.75 9.62
N LEU A 235 10.91 1.97 10.01
CA LEU A 235 10.11 3.10 9.52
C LEU A 235 10.75 4.42 9.92
N GLU A 236 11.12 4.59 11.19
CA GLU A 236 11.73 5.82 11.67
C GLU A 236 13.06 6.11 10.94
N ALA A 237 13.95 5.14 10.80
CA ALA A 237 15.22 5.31 10.08
C ALA A 237 15.00 5.68 8.61
N THR A 238 13.99 5.08 7.97
CA THR A 238 13.61 5.36 6.58
C THR A 238 13.13 6.81 6.43
N PHE A 239 12.22 7.25 7.30
CA PHE A 239 11.63 8.60 7.20
C PHE A 239 12.59 9.69 7.67
N ASP A 240 13.45 9.43 8.67
CA ASP A 240 14.55 10.33 9.04
C ASP A 240 15.45 10.60 7.82
N TRP A 241 15.89 9.53 7.12
CA TRP A 241 16.72 9.65 5.92
C TRP A 241 16.01 10.42 4.79
N LEU A 242 14.74 10.08 4.49
CA LEU A 242 13.97 10.76 3.44
C LEU A 242 13.81 12.25 3.72
N CYS A 243 13.45 12.62 4.95
CA CYS A 243 13.33 14.02 5.36
C CYS A 243 14.67 14.76 5.29
N GLU A 244 15.78 14.13 5.74
CA GLU A 244 17.14 14.71 5.63
C GLU A 244 17.55 14.96 4.17
N LYS A 245 17.09 14.13 3.24
CA LYS A 245 17.33 14.30 1.79
C LYS A 245 16.35 15.27 1.11
N GLY A 246 15.43 15.88 1.87
CA GLY A 246 14.49 16.88 1.39
C GLY A 246 13.28 16.29 0.66
N PHE A 247 12.92 15.04 0.96
CA PHE A 247 11.68 14.45 0.50
C PHE A 247 10.52 14.82 1.44
N GLU A 248 9.35 15.03 0.87
CA GLU A 248 8.09 15.23 1.57
C GLU A 248 7.13 14.10 1.24
N SER A 249 6.38 13.64 2.25
CA SER A 249 5.38 12.59 2.08
C SER A 249 4.18 13.06 1.27
N THR A 250 3.63 12.16 0.45
CA THR A 250 2.39 12.37 -0.27
C THR A 250 1.77 11.03 -0.68
N PHE A 251 0.51 11.03 -1.08
CA PHE A 251 -0.10 9.86 -1.72
C PHE A 251 0.31 9.76 -3.18
N TYR A 252 0.44 8.51 -3.69
CA TYR A 252 0.77 8.28 -5.09
C TYR A 252 -0.25 8.92 -6.06
N GLN A 253 -1.52 8.94 -5.69
CA GLN A 253 -2.57 9.61 -6.48
C GLN A 253 -2.39 11.12 -6.67
N ASN A 254 -1.53 11.76 -5.91
CA ASN A 254 -1.25 13.20 -6.00
C ASN A 254 -0.05 13.53 -6.92
N VAL A 255 0.63 12.50 -7.42
CA VAL A 255 1.82 12.65 -8.29
C VAL A 255 1.62 12.09 -9.70
N ILE A 256 0.45 11.53 -9.99
CA ILE A 256 0.04 10.99 -11.30
C ILE A 256 -0.97 11.87 -11.99
#